data_0b154ca304d245da9f6a3514a7106139
#
_entry.id   0b154ca304d245da9f6a3514a7106139
#
_cell.length_a   1.000
_cell.length_b   1.000
_cell.length_c   1.000
_cell.angle_alpha   90.00
_cell.angle_beta   90.00
_cell.angle_gamma   90.00
#
_symmetry.space_group_name_H-M   'P 1'
#
loop_
_entity.id
_entity.type
_entity.pdbx_description
1 polymer ?
#
loop_
_entity_poly.entity_id
_entity_poly.type
_entity_poly.pdbx_seq_one_letter_code
_entity_poly.pdbx_strand_id
1 'polypeptide(L)'
;MDTLLLQSPSQLSLHLKSLRKSRKVTQADMAKRLQITQERYSQIERNPELIATGRLLEILAVLGVDVLLKLRPPESARAPTSKPTPSATRRGEDW
;
A
#
# COMPACT_ATOMS: atom_id res chain seq x y z
N MET A 1 2.81 6.40 -18.19
CA MET A 1 2.90 6.28 -16.76
C MET A 1 2.52 4.89 -16.30
N ASP A 2 3.36 4.29 -15.48
CA ASP A 2 3.14 2.91 -15.09
C ASP A 2 2.17 2.81 -13.92
N THR A 3 1.34 1.78 -13.99
CA THR A 3 0.39 1.50 -12.94
C THR A 3 0.61 0.07 -12.47
N LEU A 4 0.70 -0.11 -11.17
CA LEU A 4 0.89 -1.43 -10.59
C LEU A 4 -0.38 -1.89 -9.91
N LEU A 5 -0.75 -3.13 -10.18
CA LEU A 5 -1.93 -3.73 -9.56
C LEU A 5 -1.56 -4.26 -8.18
N LEU A 6 -2.36 -3.91 -7.19
CA LEU A 6 -2.12 -4.35 -5.82
C LEU A 6 -3.35 -5.08 -5.30
N GLN A 7 -3.21 -6.37 -5.02
CA GLN A 7 -4.32 -7.18 -4.55
C GLN A 7 -4.01 -7.98 -3.29
N SER A 8 -2.76 -7.95 -2.84
CA SER A 8 -2.38 -8.70 -1.64
C SER A 8 -1.18 -8.06 -0.97
N PRO A 9 -0.99 -8.32 0.33
CA PRO A 9 0.16 -7.78 1.04
C PRO A 9 1.50 -8.23 0.47
N SER A 10 1.58 -9.45 -0.04
CA SER A 10 2.85 -9.92 -0.61
C SER A 10 3.21 -9.13 -1.86
N GLN A 11 2.21 -8.76 -2.65
CA GLN A 11 2.45 -7.89 -3.80
C GLN A 11 2.95 -6.52 -3.37
N LEU A 12 2.40 -6.01 -2.26
CA LEU A 12 2.82 -4.71 -1.77
C LEU A 12 4.30 -4.72 -1.40
N SER A 13 4.77 -5.78 -0.75
CA SER A 13 6.18 -5.90 -0.41
C SER A 13 7.05 -5.86 -1.65
N LEU A 14 6.67 -6.61 -2.67
CA LEU A 14 7.41 -6.63 -3.93
C LEU A 14 7.39 -5.27 -4.62
N HIS A 15 6.23 -4.62 -4.62
CA HIS A 15 6.11 -3.30 -5.25
C HIS A 15 6.97 -2.25 -4.54
N LEU A 16 6.97 -2.26 -3.21
CA LEU A 16 7.78 -1.30 -2.47
C LEU A 16 9.26 -1.45 -2.82
N LYS A 17 9.72 -2.69 -2.85
CA LYS A 17 11.12 -2.96 -3.18
C LYS A 17 11.43 -2.52 -4.61
N SER A 18 10.56 -2.88 -5.52
CA SER A 18 10.76 -2.56 -6.94
C SER A 18 10.74 -1.05 -7.17
N LEU A 19 9.78 -0.35 -6.57
CA LEU A 19 9.68 1.09 -6.71
C LEU A 19 10.89 1.80 -6.12
N ARG A 20 11.34 1.34 -4.96
CA ARG A 20 12.52 1.92 -4.33
C ARG A 20 13.74 1.78 -5.24
N LYS A 21 13.93 0.58 -5.79
CA LYS A 21 15.06 0.33 -6.67
C LYS A 21 14.97 1.15 -7.96
N SER A 22 13.77 1.31 -8.49
CA SER A 22 13.60 2.09 -9.71
C SER A 22 13.90 3.57 -9.49
N ARG A 23 13.74 4.05 -8.26
CA ARG A 23 14.10 5.42 -7.91
C ARG A 23 15.55 5.53 -7.46
N LYS A 24 16.28 4.41 -7.46
CA LYS A 24 17.70 4.37 -7.05
C LYS A 24 17.88 4.87 -5.63
N VAL A 25 16.97 4.48 -4.76
CA VAL A 25 17.00 4.86 -3.34
C VAL A 25 17.29 3.61 -2.53
N THR A 26 18.25 3.71 -1.61
CA THR A 26 18.58 2.57 -0.75
C THR A 26 17.65 2.51 0.45
N GLN A 27 17.67 1.36 1.14
CA GLN A 27 16.90 1.25 2.39
C GLN A 27 17.40 2.26 3.42
N ALA A 28 18.69 2.52 3.44
CA ALA A 28 19.24 3.51 4.34
C ALA A 28 18.72 4.91 4.04
N ASP A 29 18.61 5.24 2.74
CA ASP A 29 18.07 6.53 2.34
C ASP A 29 16.62 6.68 2.76
N MET A 30 15.83 5.62 2.58
CA MET A 30 14.43 5.66 2.99
C MET A 30 14.30 5.85 4.49
N ALA A 31 15.10 5.11 5.24
CA ALA A 31 15.07 5.21 6.69
C ALA A 31 15.38 6.64 7.14
N LYS A 32 16.38 7.25 6.51
CA LYS A 32 16.76 8.62 6.84
C LYS A 32 15.62 9.60 6.55
N ARG A 33 14.97 9.46 5.41
CA ARG A 33 13.87 10.35 5.03
C ARG A 33 12.67 10.18 5.94
N LEU A 34 12.46 8.97 6.45
CA LEU A 34 11.35 8.67 7.35
C LEU A 34 11.72 8.84 8.82
N GLN A 35 12.98 9.15 9.10
CA GLN A 35 13.48 9.34 10.46
C GLN A 35 13.31 8.09 11.33
N ILE A 36 13.64 6.95 10.74
CA ILE A 36 13.63 5.67 11.43
C ILE A 36 14.94 4.95 11.15
N THR A 37 15.18 3.84 11.83
CA THR A 37 16.39 3.06 11.57
C THR A 37 16.25 2.27 10.28
N GLN A 38 17.39 1.94 9.69
CA GLN A 38 17.39 1.12 8.49
C GLN A 38 16.78 -0.25 8.76
N GLU A 39 17.06 -0.78 9.94
CA GLU A 39 16.49 -2.06 10.37
C GLU A 39 14.97 -2.01 10.39
N ARG A 40 14.44 -0.93 10.94
CA ARG A 40 12.99 -0.74 10.98
C ARG A 40 12.41 -0.64 9.58
N TYR A 41 13.06 0.12 8.71
CA TYR A 41 12.58 0.24 7.34
C TYR A 41 12.62 -1.10 6.62
N SER A 42 13.68 -1.87 6.84
CA SER A 42 13.80 -3.20 6.23
C SER A 42 12.64 -4.10 6.64
N GLN A 43 12.26 -4.05 7.92
CA GLN A 43 11.10 -4.82 8.40
C GLN A 43 9.81 -4.37 7.74
N ILE A 44 9.64 -3.06 7.58
CA ILE A 44 8.44 -2.52 6.93
C ILE A 44 8.34 -3.01 5.50
N GLU A 45 9.46 -3.00 4.78
CA GLU A 45 9.45 -3.43 3.39
C GLU A 45 9.11 -4.91 3.24
N ARG A 46 9.51 -5.73 4.23
CA ARG A 46 9.20 -7.15 4.20
C ARG A 46 7.76 -7.44 4.59
N ASN A 47 7.23 -6.68 5.53
CA ASN A 47 5.89 -6.94 6.07
C ASN A 47 5.09 -5.65 6.14
N PRO A 48 4.79 -5.02 5.00
CA PRO A 48 4.09 -3.74 5.01
C PRO A 48 2.68 -3.81 5.57
N GLU A 49 2.11 -5.00 5.63
CA GLU A 49 0.77 -5.15 6.17
C GLU A 49 0.71 -4.93 7.68
N LEU A 50 1.87 -4.87 8.33
CA LEU A 50 1.92 -4.69 9.78
C LEU A 50 2.03 -3.24 10.22
N ILE A 51 2.10 -2.31 9.28
CA ILE A 51 2.21 -0.89 9.64
C ILE A 51 0.90 -0.16 9.40
N ALA A 52 0.78 0.98 10.05
CA ALA A 52 -0.41 1.80 9.89
C ALA A 52 -0.51 2.32 8.45
N THR A 53 -1.73 2.45 7.97
CA THR A 53 -1.98 2.93 6.62
C THR A 53 -1.35 4.30 6.38
N GLY A 54 -1.40 5.18 7.39
CA GLY A 54 -0.81 6.50 7.25
C GLY A 54 0.68 6.44 6.98
N ARG A 55 1.38 5.55 7.69
CA ARG A 55 2.81 5.39 7.45
C ARG A 55 3.08 4.83 6.06
N LEU A 56 2.26 3.88 5.63
CA LEU A 56 2.41 3.33 4.30
C LEU A 56 2.26 4.40 3.22
N LEU A 57 1.24 5.25 3.35
CA LEU A 57 1.03 6.32 2.39
C LEU A 57 2.18 7.31 2.40
N GLU A 58 2.77 7.54 3.56
CA GLU A 58 3.94 8.40 3.68
C GLU A 58 5.12 7.82 2.90
N ILE A 59 5.35 6.52 3.04
CA ILE A 59 6.42 5.85 2.32
C ILE A 59 6.23 5.98 0.81
N LEU A 60 5.00 5.74 0.35
CA LEU A 60 4.71 5.85 -1.07
C LEU A 60 4.91 7.28 -1.57
N ALA A 61 4.54 8.27 -0.76
CA ALA A 61 4.75 9.66 -1.14
C ALA A 61 6.23 9.98 -1.29
N VAL A 62 7.06 9.46 -0.38
CA VAL A 62 8.50 9.66 -0.47
C VAL A 62 9.06 9.06 -1.75
N LEU A 63 8.48 7.95 -2.20
CA LEU A 63 8.90 7.30 -3.44
C LEU A 63 8.29 7.96 -4.69
N GLY A 64 7.47 8.99 -4.51
CA GLY A 64 6.84 9.65 -5.64
C GLY A 64 5.72 8.85 -6.26
N VAL A 65 5.00 8.08 -5.44
CA VAL A 65 3.94 7.20 -5.91
C VAL A 65 2.59 7.70 -5.42
N ASP A 66 1.65 7.83 -6.34
CA ASP A 66 0.27 8.15 -6.00
C ASP A 66 -0.55 6.88 -5.94
N VAL A 67 -1.46 6.82 -4.97
CA VAL A 67 -2.35 5.68 -4.84
C VAL A 67 -3.70 6.04 -5.44
N LEU A 68 -4.14 5.21 -6.37
CA LEU A 68 -5.43 5.39 -7.02
C LEU A 68 -6.29 4.17 -6.76
N LEU A 69 -7.57 4.40 -6.55
CA LEU A 69 -8.52 3.31 -6.36
C LEU A 69 -9.41 3.22 -7.59
N LYS A 70 -9.44 2.04 -8.18
CA LYS A 70 -10.23 1.82 -9.38
C LYS A 70 -11.41 0.92 -9.06
N LEU A 71 -12.60 1.39 -9.40
CA LEU A 71 -13.80 0.60 -9.20
C LEU A 71 -13.91 -0.46 -10.28
N ARG A 72 -14.29 -1.65 -9.87
CA ARG A 72 -14.58 -2.71 -10.84
C ARG A 72 -15.97 -2.53 -11.39
N PRO A 73 -16.24 -3.05 -12.60
CA PRO A 73 -17.60 -3.08 -13.09
C PRO A 73 -18.46 -3.91 -12.14
N PRO A 74 -19.78 -3.63 -12.05
CA PRO A 74 -20.64 -4.33 -11.11
C PRO A 74 -20.63 -5.84 -11.26
N GLU A 75 -20.57 -6.35 -12.46
CA GLU A 75 -20.60 -7.80 -12.66
C GLU A 75 -19.31 -8.46 -12.13
N SER A 76 -18.19 -7.74 -12.16
CA SER A 76 -16.98 -8.27 -11.58
C SER A 76 -17.05 -8.27 -10.06
N ALA A 77 -17.70 -7.26 -9.52
CA ALA A 77 -17.77 -7.10 -8.08
C ALA A 77 -18.61 -8.19 -7.42
N ARG A 78 -19.59 -8.72 -8.11
CA ARG A 78 -20.47 -9.71 -7.52
C ARG A 78 -19.78 -11.03 -7.22
N ALA A 79 -18.70 -11.27 -7.75
CA ALA A 79 -18.12 -12.56 -7.53
C ALA A 79 -18.03 -12.79 -6.08
N PRO A 80 -17.73 -12.55 -5.23
CA PRO A 80 -17.81 -13.06 -3.90
C PRO A 80 -18.49 -12.23 -2.94
N THR A 81 -18.71 -12.38 -2.72
CA THR A 81 -19.05 -11.95 -1.93
C THR A 81 -19.32 -11.38 -1.19
N SER A 82 -19.56 -11.21 -0.96
CA SER A 82 -19.76 -10.66 -0.38
C SER A 82 -20.04 -10.01 0.34
N LYS A 83 -20.29 -9.63 0.78
CA LYS A 83 -20.51 -8.95 1.40
C LYS A 83 -20.59 -8.06 1.74
N PRO A 84 -20.94 -7.66 1.92
CA PRO A 84 -21.01 -6.69 2.25
C PRO A 84 -21.12 -5.85 2.75
N THR A 85 -21.20 -5.73 2.99
CA THR A 85 -21.23 -4.87 3.50
C THR A 85 -21.37 -4.02 3.77
N PRO A 86 -21.67 -3.86 3.79
CA PRO A 86 -21.82 -2.88 4.13
C PRO A 86 -21.95 -2.07 4.33
N SER A 87 -22.19 -2.25 4.35
CA SER A 87 -22.26 -1.50 4.58
C SER A 87 -22.30 -0.78 4.82
N ALA A 88 -22.57 -0.93 4.78
CA ALA A 88 -22.63 -0.25 5.03
C ALA A 88 -22.70 0.41 5.33
N THR A 89 -22.94 0.22 5.48
CA THR A 89 -23.00 0.83 5.81
C THR A 89 -23.00 1.47 6.21
N ARG A 90 -23.16 1.22 6.14
CA ARG A 90 -23.21 1.87 6.62
C ARG A 90 -23.01 2.63 7.09
N ARG A 91 -23.14 2.68 7.29
CA ARG A 91 -22.95 3.39 7.84
C ARG A 91 -22.29 4.03 8.20
N GLY A 92 -22.07 4.06 8.20
CA GLY A 92 -21.38 4.85 8.58
C GLY A 92 -20.96 4.82 9.34
N GLU A 93 -21.01 4.40 9.68
CA GLU A 93 -20.53 4.43 10.26
C GLU A 93 -19.62 4.14 10.61
N ASP A 94 -19.77 3.70 10.76
CA ASP A 94 -18.88 3.54 11.06
C ASP A 94 -17.77 3.50 10.75
N TRP A 95 -17.32 3.54 10.63
CA TRP A 95 -16.19 3.77 10.38
C TRP A 95 -15.56 4.24 10.52
#